data_1a2f464181de776ecabc2f27d179afe1
#
_entry.id   1a2f464181de776ecabc2f27d179afe1
#
_cell.length_a   1.000
_cell.length_b   1.000
_cell.length_c   1.000
_cell.angle_alpha   90.00
_cell.angle_beta   90.00
_cell.angle_gamma   90.00
#
_symmetry.space_group_name_H-M   'P 1'
#
loop_
_entity.id
_entity.type
_entity.pdbx_description
1 polymer ?
#
loop_
_entity_poly.entity_id
_entity_poly.type
_entity_poly.pdbx_seq_one_letter_code
_entity_poly.pdbx_strand_id
1 'polypeptide(L)'
;MKNIESYAARTNGTVMLNANECYKNISGEIVKELQEAIAELEFNRYPDESSRELIQAYANVKKLDAGYLIAGNGSDEMLGLMIGYFLGKGKKLLTLSPDFSMYDYYASMHESEVVKFPCEQDGSFSIADFIEFGREHHVDMVLFSNPNNPTGHFVSNAQLCKIAEAFPRIPVIIDEAYGEFAKESMLAYLDTYHNLYVTRTLSKAYGFAGARLGFLISCPSNIAKLKPVLVPYNISSLTQRAGVIVLRHAAEYELLVEEIQLGRDMLFSLPQQLKNVTFYPSQANYLYGRSSYKQELLKAMEKEGIVIRNYEGKDSFRITVGSPAENAIVLSVLQEFDRKAVAV
;
A
#
# COMPACT_ATOMS: atom_id res chain seq x y z
N MET A 1 13.55 12.24 -20.22
CA MET A 1 12.76 11.87 -19.01
C MET A 1 11.47 12.63 -19.06
N LYS A 2 10.32 11.94 -19.13
CA LYS A 2 9.01 12.59 -18.97
C LYS A 2 8.94 13.14 -17.53
N ASN A 3 8.25 14.26 -17.32
CA ASN A 3 8.01 14.82 -15.99
C ASN A 3 7.30 13.78 -15.12
N ILE A 4 8.08 13.16 -14.23
CA ILE A 4 7.57 12.24 -13.20
C ILE A 4 7.26 13.12 -12.00
N GLU A 5 6.00 13.10 -11.51
CA GLU A 5 5.68 13.73 -10.24
C GLU A 5 6.53 13.06 -9.14
N SER A 6 7.41 13.84 -8.51
CA SER A 6 8.18 13.35 -7.38
C SER A 6 7.21 13.05 -6.21
N TYR A 7 7.33 11.88 -5.62
CA TYR A 7 6.63 11.58 -4.37
C TYR A 7 7.27 12.42 -3.25
N ALA A 8 6.66 13.57 -2.94
CA ALA A 8 7.06 14.39 -1.82
C ALA A 8 5.97 14.34 -0.74
N ALA A 9 6.24 13.69 0.37
CA ALA A 9 5.42 13.80 1.56
C ALA A 9 5.81 15.07 2.33
N ARG A 10 4.82 15.89 2.71
CA ARG A 10 5.05 17.02 3.60
C ARG A 10 5.37 16.48 4.99
N THR A 11 6.42 16.99 5.64
CA THR A 11 6.93 16.48 6.93
C THR A 11 6.76 17.46 8.08
N ASN A 12 6.12 18.62 7.86
CA ASN A 12 5.96 19.68 8.86
C ASN A 12 4.48 19.77 9.27
N GLY A 13 4.16 19.33 10.46
CA GLY A 13 2.85 19.41 11.08
C GLY A 13 2.84 18.70 12.43
N THR A 14 1.86 18.99 13.27
CA THR A 14 1.71 18.35 14.58
C THR A 14 1.03 16.99 14.45
N VAL A 15 0.08 16.86 13.51
CA VAL A 15 -0.68 15.64 13.21
C VAL A 15 -0.50 15.28 11.73
N MET A 16 0.20 14.18 11.45
CA MET A 16 0.60 13.78 10.10
C MET A 16 -0.33 12.68 9.57
N LEU A 17 -1.34 13.05 8.79
CA LEU A 17 -2.34 12.14 8.21
C LEU A 17 -2.27 12.07 6.68
N ASN A 18 -1.07 12.17 6.10
CA ASN A 18 -0.84 12.31 4.66
C ASN A 18 -0.13 11.12 4.00
N ALA A 19 0.54 10.25 4.76
CA ALA A 19 1.40 9.20 4.22
C ALA A 19 0.90 7.77 4.49
N ASN A 20 -0.31 7.60 5.03
CA ASN A 20 -0.89 6.32 5.41
C ASN A 20 0.01 5.54 6.40
N GLU A 21 0.72 6.27 7.24
CA GLU A 21 1.48 5.69 8.34
C GLU A 21 0.54 5.28 9.46
N CYS A 22 0.96 4.31 10.26
CA CYS A 22 0.26 3.95 11.48
C CYS A 22 0.49 5.05 12.53
N TYR A 23 -0.57 5.48 13.21
CA TYR A 23 -0.47 6.50 14.27
C TYR A 23 0.26 5.97 15.51
N LYS A 24 0.30 4.64 15.70
CA LYS A 24 0.91 4.00 16.86
C LYS A 24 2.31 3.49 16.52
N ASN A 25 3.28 3.82 17.36
CA ASN A 25 4.61 3.24 17.28
C ASN A 25 4.60 1.81 17.85
N ILE A 26 5.66 1.05 17.59
CA ILE A 26 5.87 -0.28 18.18
C ILE A 26 5.81 -0.22 19.72
N SER A 27 5.37 -1.31 20.37
CA SER A 27 5.21 -1.37 21.83
C SER A 27 6.55 -1.28 22.57
N GLY A 28 6.51 -0.88 23.83
CA GLY A 28 7.71 -0.80 24.67
C GLY A 28 8.40 -2.15 24.86
N GLU A 29 7.66 -3.26 24.81
CA GLU A 29 8.19 -4.62 24.84
C GLU A 29 9.01 -4.91 23.58
N ILE A 30 8.48 -4.61 22.39
CA ILE A 30 9.18 -4.73 21.11
C ILE A 30 10.44 -3.87 21.11
N VAL A 31 10.37 -2.61 21.61
CA VAL A 31 11.53 -1.71 21.71
C VAL A 31 12.64 -2.35 22.57
N LYS A 32 12.27 -2.96 23.70
CA LYS A 32 13.24 -3.63 24.59
C LYS A 32 13.90 -4.83 23.89
N GLU A 33 13.11 -5.69 23.25
CA GLU A 33 13.66 -6.83 22.49
C GLU A 33 14.61 -6.36 21.37
N LEU A 34 14.28 -5.26 20.69
CA LEU A 34 15.14 -4.65 19.67
C LEU A 34 16.47 -4.15 20.26
N GLN A 35 16.45 -3.51 21.41
CA GLN A 35 17.68 -3.04 22.09
C GLN A 35 18.59 -4.22 22.47
N GLU A 36 18.03 -5.28 22.99
CA GLU A 36 18.77 -6.52 23.32
C GLU A 36 19.35 -7.15 22.04
N ALA A 37 18.55 -7.26 20.98
CA ALA A 37 18.98 -7.85 19.72
C ALA A 37 20.09 -7.03 19.01
N ILE A 38 20.06 -5.71 19.12
CA ILE A 38 21.11 -4.84 18.55
C ILE A 38 22.48 -5.13 19.18
N ALA A 39 22.52 -5.41 20.48
CA ALA A 39 23.79 -5.70 21.19
C ALA A 39 24.45 -7.01 20.71
N GLU A 40 23.67 -7.92 20.10
CA GLU A 40 24.16 -9.21 19.59
C GLU A 40 24.55 -9.18 18.11
N LEU A 41 24.27 -8.06 17.39
CA LEU A 41 24.53 -7.99 15.96
C LEU A 41 26.03 -7.79 15.64
N GLU A 42 26.52 -8.56 14.71
CA GLU A 42 27.85 -8.40 14.12
C GLU A 42 27.79 -7.45 12.90
N PHE A 43 27.89 -6.12 13.15
CA PHE A 43 27.82 -5.11 12.10
C PHE A 43 28.96 -5.15 11.06
N ASN A 44 30.03 -5.86 11.35
CA ASN A 44 31.17 -6.09 10.47
C ASN A 44 30.98 -7.28 9.52
N ARG A 45 29.82 -7.95 9.57
CA ARG A 45 29.47 -9.08 8.71
C ARG A 45 28.27 -8.75 7.81
N TYR A 46 28.26 -9.37 6.64
CA TYR A 46 27.09 -9.33 5.78
C TYR A 46 25.91 -10.07 6.42
N PRO A 47 24.66 -9.63 6.17
CA PRO A 47 23.45 -10.32 6.65
C PRO A 47 23.27 -11.70 6.00
N ASP A 48 22.28 -12.46 6.49
CA ASP A 48 21.82 -13.65 5.77
C ASP A 48 21.23 -13.23 4.42
N GLU A 49 21.90 -13.64 3.32
CA GLU A 49 21.50 -13.31 1.96
C GLU A 49 20.07 -13.74 1.64
N SER A 50 19.64 -14.87 2.23
CA SER A 50 18.32 -15.45 2.00
C SER A 50 17.24 -14.91 2.96
N SER A 51 17.61 -14.11 3.95
CA SER A 51 16.69 -13.60 5.01
C SER A 51 15.80 -14.70 5.61
N ARG A 52 16.36 -15.90 5.85
CA ARG A 52 15.61 -17.13 6.17
C ARG A 52 14.71 -17.00 7.40
N GLU A 53 15.25 -16.45 8.50
CA GLU A 53 14.47 -16.28 9.73
C GLU A 53 13.30 -15.30 9.52
N LEU A 54 13.54 -14.20 8.81
CA LEU A 54 12.52 -13.20 8.49
C LEU A 54 11.41 -13.79 7.61
N ILE A 55 11.81 -14.51 6.55
CA ILE A 55 10.87 -15.18 5.64
C ILE A 55 10.04 -16.23 6.40
N GLN A 56 10.68 -17.04 7.25
CA GLN A 56 9.97 -18.04 8.04
C GLN A 56 9.00 -17.39 9.05
N ALA A 57 9.41 -16.29 9.70
CA ALA A 57 8.54 -15.56 10.63
C ALA A 57 7.30 -15.02 9.92
N TYR A 58 7.46 -14.42 8.74
CA TYR A 58 6.33 -13.92 7.96
C TYR A 58 5.46 -15.06 7.40
N ALA A 59 6.06 -16.14 6.93
CA ALA A 59 5.37 -17.34 6.46
C ALA A 59 4.45 -17.91 7.56
N ASN A 60 4.96 -18.01 8.79
CA ASN A 60 4.19 -18.47 9.94
C ASN A 60 2.96 -17.57 10.21
N VAL A 61 3.14 -16.24 10.20
CA VAL A 61 2.05 -15.28 10.40
C VAL A 61 0.99 -15.42 9.30
N LYS A 62 1.40 -15.62 8.05
CA LYS A 62 0.46 -15.74 6.90
C LYS A 62 0.01 -17.18 6.65
N LYS A 63 0.49 -18.17 7.43
CA LYS A 63 0.18 -19.60 7.27
C LYS A 63 0.53 -20.11 5.86
N LEU A 64 1.69 -19.69 5.36
CA LEU A 64 2.26 -20.09 4.07
C LEU A 64 3.53 -20.90 4.28
N ASP A 65 3.97 -21.60 3.24
CA ASP A 65 5.32 -22.14 3.17
C ASP A 65 6.33 -21.03 2.81
N ALA A 66 7.53 -21.08 3.39
CA ALA A 66 8.60 -20.11 3.12
C ALA A 66 9.04 -20.08 1.64
N GLY A 67 8.77 -21.16 0.88
CA GLY A 67 9.04 -21.24 -0.55
C GLY A 67 8.20 -20.31 -1.41
N TYR A 68 7.11 -19.74 -0.88
CA TYR A 68 6.25 -18.77 -1.58
C TYR A 68 6.76 -17.33 -1.49
N LEU A 69 7.85 -17.05 -0.77
CA LEU A 69 8.22 -15.72 -0.30
C LEU A 69 9.59 -15.27 -0.76
N ILE A 70 9.68 -13.99 -1.08
CA ILE A 70 10.90 -13.20 -1.16
C ILE A 70 10.72 -11.98 -0.27
N ALA A 71 11.73 -11.64 0.54
CA ALA A 71 11.75 -10.41 1.34
C ALA A 71 12.54 -9.32 0.61
N GLY A 72 12.10 -8.07 0.77
CA GLY A 72 12.73 -6.91 0.16
C GLY A 72 12.72 -5.67 1.04
N ASN A 73 13.45 -4.66 0.60
CA ASN A 73 13.56 -3.37 1.26
C ASN A 73 12.31 -2.50 1.02
N GLY A 74 11.19 -2.92 1.63
CA GLY A 74 9.84 -2.47 1.34
C GLY A 74 9.23 -3.20 0.15
N SER A 75 7.89 -3.11 -0.01
CA SER A 75 7.23 -3.58 -1.22
C SER A 75 7.69 -2.82 -2.48
N ASP A 76 8.21 -1.60 -2.30
CA ASP A 76 8.78 -0.78 -3.38
C ASP A 76 9.92 -1.49 -4.12
N GLU A 77 10.86 -2.15 -3.40
CA GLU A 77 11.91 -2.93 -4.04
C GLU A 77 11.33 -4.10 -4.83
N MET A 78 10.32 -4.77 -4.29
CA MET A 78 9.67 -5.90 -4.97
C MET A 78 8.92 -5.45 -6.22
N LEU A 79 8.23 -4.33 -6.17
CA LEU A 79 7.56 -3.74 -7.33
C LEU A 79 8.57 -3.33 -8.42
N GLY A 80 9.66 -2.68 -8.03
CA GLY A 80 10.76 -2.33 -8.94
C GLY A 80 11.40 -3.56 -9.59
N LEU A 81 11.65 -4.62 -8.80
CA LEU A 81 12.16 -5.90 -9.27
C LEU A 81 11.23 -6.53 -10.32
N MET A 82 9.92 -6.59 -10.03
CA MET A 82 8.93 -7.19 -10.92
C MET A 82 8.84 -6.44 -12.23
N ILE A 83 8.75 -5.11 -12.16
CA ILE A 83 8.69 -4.26 -13.35
C ILE A 83 9.97 -4.43 -14.18
N GLY A 84 11.16 -4.39 -13.54
CA GLY A 84 12.43 -4.55 -14.25
C GLY A 84 12.68 -5.93 -14.82
N TYR A 85 12.11 -6.99 -14.19
CA TYR A 85 12.26 -8.37 -14.66
C TYR A 85 11.35 -8.69 -15.86
N PHE A 86 10.10 -8.22 -15.84
CA PHE A 86 9.12 -8.58 -16.86
C PHE A 86 8.98 -7.55 -17.98
N LEU A 87 9.33 -6.29 -17.70
CA LEU A 87 9.18 -5.20 -18.64
C LEU A 87 10.52 -4.64 -19.10
N GLY A 88 10.49 -3.91 -20.20
CA GLY A 88 11.62 -3.21 -20.81
C GLY A 88 11.10 -2.33 -21.93
N LYS A 89 11.99 -1.79 -22.74
CA LYS A 89 11.65 -0.89 -23.84
C LYS A 89 10.56 -1.45 -24.75
N GLY A 90 9.48 -0.69 -24.91
CA GLY A 90 8.33 -1.05 -25.76
C GLY A 90 7.34 -2.02 -25.12
N LYS A 91 7.58 -2.49 -23.89
CA LYS A 91 6.64 -3.29 -23.11
C LYS A 91 5.65 -2.39 -22.37
N LYS A 92 4.46 -2.93 -22.06
CA LYS A 92 3.35 -2.18 -21.54
C LYS A 92 2.86 -2.71 -20.19
N LEU A 93 2.79 -1.82 -19.22
CA LEU A 93 2.17 -2.04 -17.92
C LEU A 93 0.73 -1.54 -17.94
N LEU A 94 -0.25 -2.39 -17.63
CA LEU A 94 -1.62 -1.99 -17.35
C LEU A 94 -1.81 -1.71 -15.86
N THR A 95 -2.30 -0.53 -15.53
CA THR A 95 -2.67 -0.13 -14.17
C THR A 95 -3.96 0.69 -14.16
N LEU A 96 -4.47 1.03 -12.98
CA LEU A 96 -5.65 1.88 -12.81
C LEU A 96 -5.29 3.38 -12.83
N SER A 97 -6.27 4.22 -13.05
CA SER A 97 -6.16 5.66 -12.90
C SER A 97 -7.35 6.21 -12.09
N PRO A 98 -7.13 6.67 -10.84
CA PRO A 98 -5.84 6.83 -10.17
C PRO A 98 -5.31 5.52 -9.57
N ASP A 99 -3.96 5.41 -9.44
CA ASP A 99 -3.28 4.39 -8.66
C ASP A 99 -1.94 4.92 -8.12
N PHE A 100 -1.15 4.06 -7.48
CA PHE A 100 0.11 4.42 -6.85
C PHE A 100 1.15 4.88 -7.87
N SER A 101 1.59 6.12 -7.75
CA SER A 101 2.45 6.79 -8.76
C SER A 101 3.84 6.15 -8.94
N MET A 102 4.29 5.32 -8.00
CA MET A 102 5.56 4.62 -8.12
C MET A 102 5.57 3.57 -9.24
N TYR A 103 4.42 3.09 -9.70
CA TYR A 103 4.36 2.21 -10.87
C TYR A 103 4.85 2.93 -12.13
N ASP A 104 4.43 4.19 -12.33
CA ASP A 104 4.92 5.05 -13.42
C ASP A 104 6.44 5.27 -13.29
N TYR A 105 6.90 5.53 -12.07
CA TYR A 105 8.33 5.76 -11.81
C TYR A 105 9.17 4.55 -12.20
N TYR A 106 8.85 3.35 -11.69
CA TYR A 106 9.61 2.14 -12.01
C TYR A 106 9.52 1.77 -13.50
N ALA A 107 8.34 1.87 -14.12
CA ALA A 107 8.18 1.62 -15.54
C ALA A 107 9.04 2.57 -16.39
N SER A 108 9.12 3.85 -16.00
CA SER A 108 9.94 4.84 -16.71
C SER A 108 11.44 4.53 -16.65
N MET A 109 11.93 3.94 -15.56
CA MET A 109 13.34 3.53 -15.42
C MET A 109 13.71 2.41 -16.41
N HIS A 110 12.75 1.61 -16.85
CA HIS A 110 12.92 0.52 -17.80
C HIS A 110 12.43 0.86 -19.23
N GLU A 111 12.15 2.14 -19.51
CA GLU A 111 11.62 2.61 -20.80
C GLU A 111 10.33 1.90 -21.22
N SER A 112 9.55 1.43 -20.23
CA SER A 112 8.26 0.79 -20.45
C SER A 112 7.14 1.82 -20.54
N GLU A 113 6.07 1.49 -21.26
CA GLU A 113 4.87 2.29 -21.37
C GLU A 113 3.89 1.92 -20.24
N VAL A 114 3.25 2.92 -19.63
CA VAL A 114 2.16 2.70 -18.66
C VAL A 114 0.84 3.03 -19.33
N VAL A 115 -0.02 2.04 -19.44
CA VAL A 115 -1.38 2.12 -19.97
C VAL A 115 -2.33 2.17 -18.77
N LYS A 116 -3.12 3.24 -18.67
CA LYS A 116 -3.96 3.51 -17.50
C LYS A 116 -5.43 3.34 -17.83
N PHE A 117 -6.10 2.43 -17.12
CA PHE A 117 -7.54 2.27 -17.20
C PHE A 117 -8.24 3.28 -16.27
N PRO A 118 -9.16 4.11 -16.76
CA PRO A 118 -9.84 5.10 -15.95
C PRO A 118 -10.84 4.44 -14.99
N CYS A 119 -10.80 4.84 -13.71
CA CYS A 119 -11.79 4.47 -12.71
C CYS A 119 -12.84 5.56 -12.54
N GLU A 120 -13.98 5.19 -11.97
CA GLU A 120 -14.97 6.11 -11.46
C GLU A 120 -14.40 6.93 -10.28
N GLN A 121 -15.14 7.94 -9.82
CA GLN A 121 -14.69 8.85 -8.76
C GLN A 121 -14.40 8.16 -7.43
N ASP A 122 -15.09 7.07 -7.13
CA ASP A 122 -14.90 6.24 -5.95
C ASP A 122 -13.82 5.16 -6.11
N GLY A 123 -13.20 5.08 -7.29
CA GLY A 123 -12.21 4.07 -7.64
C GLY A 123 -12.79 2.80 -8.23
N SER A 124 -14.11 2.67 -8.34
CA SER A 124 -14.75 1.50 -8.95
C SER A 124 -14.53 1.45 -10.47
N PHE A 125 -14.58 0.26 -11.04
CA PHE A 125 -14.45 0.05 -12.47
C PHE A 125 -15.09 -1.28 -12.91
N SER A 126 -15.41 -1.39 -14.21
CA SER A 126 -15.88 -2.63 -14.82
C SER A 126 -14.72 -3.59 -15.06
N ILE A 127 -14.77 -4.78 -14.50
CA ILE A 127 -13.77 -5.84 -14.70
C ILE A 127 -13.74 -6.30 -16.16
N ALA A 128 -14.90 -6.40 -16.81
CA ALA A 128 -14.99 -6.81 -18.22
C ALA A 128 -14.29 -5.80 -19.13
N ASP A 129 -14.57 -4.49 -18.92
CA ASP A 129 -13.99 -3.42 -19.73
C ASP A 129 -12.48 -3.27 -19.47
N PHE A 130 -12.03 -3.48 -18.20
CA PHE A 130 -10.61 -3.53 -17.86
C PHE A 130 -9.87 -4.64 -18.60
N ILE A 131 -10.45 -5.83 -18.66
CA ILE A 131 -9.87 -6.98 -19.37
C ILE A 131 -9.83 -6.70 -20.88
N GLU A 132 -10.91 -6.19 -21.47
CA GLU A 132 -10.95 -5.85 -22.90
C GLU A 132 -9.93 -4.77 -23.25
N PHE A 133 -9.89 -3.70 -22.46
CA PHE A 133 -8.91 -2.63 -22.59
C PHE A 133 -7.45 -3.14 -22.55
N GLY A 134 -7.14 -4.04 -21.62
CA GLY A 134 -5.81 -4.65 -21.55
C GLY A 134 -5.45 -5.49 -22.76
N ARG A 135 -6.43 -6.22 -23.35
CA ARG A 135 -6.25 -7.01 -24.57
C ARG A 135 -6.05 -6.13 -25.79
N GLU A 136 -6.85 -5.08 -25.94
CA GLU A 136 -6.75 -4.13 -27.07
C GLU A 136 -5.39 -3.42 -27.07
N HIS A 137 -4.88 -3.07 -25.91
CA HIS A 137 -3.58 -2.40 -25.77
C HIS A 137 -2.38 -3.37 -25.82
N HIS A 138 -2.61 -4.68 -25.90
CA HIS A 138 -1.56 -5.71 -25.92
C HIS A 138 -0.57 -5.54 -24.75
N VAL A 139 -1.08 -5.50 -23.52
CA VAL A 139 -0.27 -5.28 -22.32
C VAL A 139 0.57 -6.51 -21.97
N ASP A 140 1.74 -6.28 -21.39
CA ASP A 140 2.71 -7.32 -21.02
C ASP A 140 2.70 -7.61 -19.51
N MET A 141 2.03 -6.77 -18.72
CA MET A 141 1.90 -6.90 -17.26
C MET A 141 0.64 -6.21 -16.80
N VAL A 142 -0.01 -6.77 -15.79
CA VAL A 142 -1.07 -6.12 -15.03
C VAL A 142 -0.55 -5.87 -13.61
N LEU A 143 -0.66 -4.65 -13.10
CA LEU A 143 -0.28 -4.28 -11.74
C LEU A 143 -1.18 -3.16 -11.25
N PHE A 144 -1.84 -3.38 -10.11
CA PHE A 144 -2.58 -2.32 -9.41
C PHE A 144 -2.71 -2.64 -7.92
N SER A 145 -2.97 -1.61 -7.12
CA SER A 145 -3.14 -1.74 -5.67
C SER A 145 -4.55 -2.19 -5.29
N ASN A 146 -4.67 -3.13 -4.36
CA ASN A 146 -5.94 -3.62 -3.83
C ASN A 146 -5.85 -3.94 -2.32
N PRO A 147 -6.41 -3.10 -1.44
CA PRO A 147 -7.19 -1.87 -1.68
C PRO A 147 -6.42 -0.79 -2.44
N ASN A 148 -7.14 -0.08 -3.33
CA ASN A 148 -6.51 0.89 -4.22
C ASN A 148 -6.01 2.14 -3.46
N ASN A 149 -4.82 2.58 -3.78
CA ASN A 149 -4.27 3.85 -3.34
C ASN A 149 -4.29 4.86 -4.50
N PRO A 150 -5.17 5.90 -4.50
CA PRO A 150 -5.63 6.57 -3.27
C PRO A 150 -7.08 6.32 -2.85
N THR A 151 -7.89 5.63 -3.62
CA THR A 151 -9.35 5.63 -3.45
C THR A 151 -9.84 4.79 -2.27
N GLY A 152 -9.07 3.79 -1.84
CA GLY A 152 -9.50 2.81 -0.84
C GLY A 152 -10.47 1.77 -1.39
N HIS A 153 -10.83 1.87 -2.68
CA HIS A 153 -11.69 0.89 -3.35
C HIS A 153 -11.09 -0.51 -3.29
N PHE A 154 -11.94 -1.51 -3.11
CA PHE A 154 -11.53 -2.90 -2.99
C PHE A 154 -12.24 -3.77 -4.03
N VAL A 155 -11.47 -4.46 -4.83
CA VAL A 155 -11.92 -5.46 -5.79
C VAL A 155 -11.92 -6.83 -5.13
N SER A 156 -13.05 -7.54 -5.17
CA SER A 156 -13.18 -8.87 -4.53
C SER A 156 -12.29 -9.92 -5.19
N ASN A 157 -11.92 -10.95 -4.44
CA ASN A 157 -11.14 -12.06 -4.98
C ASN A 157 -11.79 -12.71 -6.20
N ALA A 158 -13.13 -12.87 -6.19
CA ALA A 158 -13.85 -13.42 -7.35
C ALA A 158 -13.70 -12.58 -8.62
N GLN A 159 -13.55 -11.27 -8.49
CA GLN A 159 -13.29 -10.36 -9.59
C GLN A 159 -11.81 -10.40 -10.02
N LEU A 160 -10.87 -10.45 -9.07
CA LEU A 160 -9.43 -10.58 -9.36
C LEU A 160 -9.08 -11.90 -10.04
N CYS A 161 -9.76 -12.99 -9.67
CA CYS A 161 -9.62 -14.29 -10.35
C CYS A 161 -9.95 -14.18 -11.84
N LYS A 162 -11.01 -13.45 -12.21
CA LYS A 162 -11.35 -13.23 -13.64
C LYS A 162 -10.24 -12.49 -14.39
N ILE A 163 -9.56 -11.55 -13.73
CA ILE A 163 -8.42 -10.84 -14.32
C ILE A 163 -7.25 -11.81 -14.51
N ALA A 164 -6.89 -12.62 -13.51
CA ALA A 164 -5.83 -13.60 -13.60
C ALA A 164 -6.10 -14.64 -14.71
N GLU A 165 -7.34 -15.11 -14.83
CA GLU A 165 -7.78 -16.02 -15.89
C GLU A 165 -7.71 -15.40 -17.28
N ALA A 166 -8.02 -14.11 -17.40
CA ALA A 166 -8.04 -13.40 -18.68
C ALA A 166 -6.64 -13.15 -19.26
N PHE A 167 -5.60 -13.12 -18.40
CA PHE A 167 -4.21 -12.85 -18.74
C PHE A 167 -3.25 -13.97 -18.36
N PRO A 168 -3.44 -15.24 -18.80
CA PRO A 168 -2.72 -16.39 -18.25
C PRO A 168 -1.23 -16.44 -18.61
N ARG A 169 -0.76 -15.59 -19.55
CA ARG A 169 0.61 -15.60 -20.07
C ARG A 169 1.46 -14.43 -19.60
N ILE A 170 0.88 -13.47 -18.93
CA ILE A 170 1.58 -12.29 -18.41
C ILE A 170 1.41 -12.21 -16.89
N PRO A 171 2.35 -11.60 -16.15
CA PRO A 171 2.22 -11.46 -14.71
C PRO A 171 1.06 -10.54 -14.36
N VAL A 172 0.26 -10.98 -13.38
CA VAL A 172 -0.79 -10.22 -12.73
C VAL A 172 -0.34 -9.99 -11.28
N ILE A 173 -0.02 -8.75 -10.96
CA ILE A 173 0.50 -8.36 -9.66
C ILE A 173 -0.58 -7.58 -8.92
N ILE A 174 -0.96 -8.06 -7.76
CA ILE A 174 -1.88 -7.37 -6.86
C ILE A 174 -1.06 -6.80 -5.70
N ASP A 175 -0.95 -5.48 -5.67
CA ASP A 175 -0.26 -4.79 -4.58
C ASP A 175 -1.20 -4.67 -3.38
N GLU A 176 -1.03 -5.57 -2.42
CA GLU A 176 -1.81 -5.63 -1.19
C GLU A 176 -1.09 -4.90 -0.03
N ALA A 177 -0.48 -3.74 -0.28
CA ALA A 177 0.15 -2.94 0.77
C ALA A 177 -0.82 -2.55 1.91
N TYR A 178 -2.12 -2.56 1.65
CA TYR A 178 -3.20 -2.31 2.62
C TYR A 178 -4.04 -3.56 2.90
N GLY A 179 -3.57 -4.73 2.50
CA GLY A 179 -4.31 -5.98 2.54
C GLY A 179 -4.67 -6.47 3.94
N GLU A 180 -3.96 -6.03 5.00
CA GLU A 180 -4.33 -6.33 6.38
C GLU A 180 -5.63 -5.63 6.81
N PHE A 181 -6.00 -4.53 6.17
CA PHE A 181 -7.25 -3.80 6.43
C PHE A 181 -8.43 -4.31 5.60
N ALA A 182 -8.18 -5.19 4.62
CA ALA A 182 -9.18 -5.74 3.72
C ALA A 182 -9.75 -7.06 4.24
N LYS A 183 -10.93 -7.43 3.72
CA LYS A 183 -11.64 -8.65 4.13
C LYS A 183 -11.11 -9.91 3.47
N GLU A 184 -10.49 -9.78 2.31
CA GLU A 184 -10.03 -10.89 1.46
C GLU A 184 -8.60 -10.63 0.97
N SER A 185 -7.92 -11.68 0.52
CA SER A 185 -6.57 -11.59 -0.03
C SER A 185 -6.37 -12.63 -1.13
N MET A 186 -5.63 -12.27 -2.17
CA MET A 186 -5.25 -13.18 -3.25
C MET A 186 -4.22 -14.23 -2.85
N LEU A 187 -3.69 -14.18 -1.63
CA LEU A 187 -2.81 -15.24 -1.09
C LEU A 187 -3.45 -16.64 -1.12
N ALA A 188 -4.77 -16.73 -1.04
CA ALA A 188 -5.49 -18.00 -1.12
C ALA A 188 -5.48 -18.66 -2.51
N TYR A 189 -5.04 -17.94 -3.55
CA TYR A 189 -5.14 -18.37 -4.94
C TYR A 189 -3.79 -18.57 -5.65
N LEU A 190 -2.68 -18.51 -4.90
CA LEU A 190 -1.32 -18.61 -5.45
C LEU A 190 -1.03 -19.94 -6.17
N ASP A 191 -1.66 -21.03 -5.73
CA ASP A 191 -1.53 -22.34 -6.38
C ASP A 191 -2.50 -22.52 -7.57
N THR A 192 -3.55 -21.70 -7.62
CA THR A 192 -4.54 -21.75 -8.70
C THR A 192 -4.06 -20.98 -9.93
N TYR A 193 -3.43 -19.81 -9.70
CA TYR A 193 -3.01 -18.92 -10.79
C TYR A 193 -1.49 -18.74 -10.80
N HIS A 194 -0.79 -19.47 -11.67
CA HIS A 194 0.66 -19.39 -11.78
C HIS A 194 1.21 -18.07 -12.32
N ASN A 195 0.35 -17.18 -12.82
CA ASN A 195 0.68 -15.82 -13.23
C ASN A 195 0.43 -14.79 -12.14
N LEU A 196 -0.04 -15.21 -10.96
CA LEU A 196 -0.38 -14.33 -9.83
C LEU A 196 0.83 -14.06 -8.94
N TYR A 197 1.00 -12.77 -8.62
CA TYR A 197 1.96 -12.26 -7.65
C TYR A 197 1.26 -11.30 -6.70
N VAL A 198 1.64 -11.32 -5.45
CA VAL A 198 1.10 -10.42 -4.42
C VAL A 198 2.26 -9.72 -3.74
N THR A 199 2.18 -8.39 -3.56
CA THR A 199 3.12 -7.66 -2.71
C THR A 199 2.48 -7.29 -1.38
N ARG A 200 3.28 -7.31 -0.31
CA ARG A 200 2.89 -6.97 1.06
C ARG A 200 3.97 -6.12 1.72
N THR A 201 3.60 -5.37 2.76
CA THR A 201 4.53 -4.52 3.49
C THR A 201 4.23 -4.48 4.99
N LEU A 202 5.26 -4.34 5.80
CA LEU A 202 5.09 -4.06 7.24
C LEU A 202 4.95 -2.55 7.52
N SER A 203 5.03 -1.70 6.50
CA SER A 203 5.01 -0.24 6.65
C SER A 203 3.66 0.32 7.11
N LYS A 204 2.54 -0.40 6.91
CA LYS A 204 1.20 0.12 7.14
C LYS A 204 0.57 -0.47 8.40
N ALA A 205 0.04 -1.68 8.35
CA ALA A 205 -0.64 -2.33 9.47
C ALA A 205 0.28 -2.58 10.68
N TYR A 206 1.55 -2.89 10.43
CA TYR A 206 2.52 -3.18 11.48
C TYR A 206 3.23 -1.94 12.04
N GLY A 207 2.88 -0.72 11.59
CA GLY A 207 3.52 0.50 12.08
C GLY A 207 5.04 0.54 11.87
N PHE A 208 5.57 -0.22 10.90
CA PHE A 208 7.00 -0.46 10.74
C PHE A 208 7.58 0.20 9.47
N ALA A 209 7.03 1.36 9.11
CA ALA A 209 7.42 2.10 7.90
C ALA A 209 8.91 2.46 7.86
N GLY A 210 9.49 2.84 9.00
CA GLY A 210 10.91 3.21 9.13
C GLY A 210 11.88 2.05 8.91
N ALA A 211 11.45 0.80 9.08
CA ALA A 211 12.31 -0.38 8.89
C ALA A 211 12.38 -0.85 7.44
N ARG A 212 11.51 -0.35 6.56
CA ARG A 212 11.53 -0.70 5.14
C ARG A 212 11.48 -2.20 4.87
N LEU A 213 10.44 -2.89 5.33
CA LEU A 213 10.22 -4.32 5.05
C LEU A 213 8.98 -4.56 4.19
N GLY A 214 9.16 -5.38 3.16
CA GLY A 214 8.09 -5.86 2.29
C GLY A 214 8.38 -7.25 1.75
N PHE A 215 7.38 -7.83 1.14
CA PHE A 215 7.43 -9.19 0.65
C PHE A 215 6.79 -9.27 -0.75
N LEU A 216 7.39 -10.10 -1.60
CA LEU A 216 6.78 -10.61 -2.82
C LEU A 216 6.39 -12.06 -2.59
N ILE A 217 5.17 -12.40 -2.97
CA ILE A 217 4.55 -13.69 -2.67
C ILE A 217 3.97 -14.25 -3.97
N SER A 218 4.33 -15.48 -4.31
CA SER A 218 3.83 -16.19 -5.49
C SER A 218 4.06 -17.69 -5.32
N CYS A 219 3.60 -18.51 -6.27
CA CYS A 219 3.89 -19.95 -6.24
C CYS A 219 5.41 -20.20 -6.25
N PRO A 220 5.89 -21.31 -5.66
CA PRO A 220 7.32 -21.60 -5.49
C PRO A 220 8.12 -21.59 -6.80
N SER A 221 7.52 -22.00 -7.90
CA SER A 221 8.17 -21.98 -9.21
C SER A 221 8.48 -20.57 -9.73
N ASN A 222 7.65 -19.58 -9.39
CA ASN A 222 7.89 -18.18 -9.72
C ASN A 222 8.94 -17.57 -8.80
N ILE A 223 8.87 -17.87 -7.52
CA ILE A 223 9.86 -17.42 -6.53
C ILE A 223 11.26 -17.92 -6.88
N ALA A 224 11.39 -19.19 -7.28
CA ALA A 224 12.67 -19.78 -7.73
C ALA A 224 13.30 -19.05 -8.94
N LYS A 225 12.47 -18.50 -9.85
CA LYS A 225 12.95 -17.72 -11.02
C LYS A 225 13.41 -16.31 -10.62
N LEU A 226 12.82 -15.72 -9.60
CA LEU A 226 13.09 -14.34 -9.18
C LEU A 226 14.25 -14.23 -8.17
N LYS A 227 14.47 -15.26 -7.35
CA LYS A 227 15.59 -15.27 -6.38
C LYS A 227 16.95 -14.92 -6.98
N PRO A 228 17.36 -15.45 -8.15
CA PRO A 228 18.67 -15.16 -8.73
C PRO A 228 18.87 -13.71 -9.21
N VAL A 229 17.79 -12.94 -9.35
CA VAL A 229 17.84 -11.54 -9.80
C VAL A 229 17.72 -10.54 -8.66
N LEU A 230 17.59 -11.02 -7.42
CA LEU A 230 17.67 -10.16 -6.24
C LEU A 230 19.10 -9.62 -6.06
N VAL A 231 19.19 -8.39 -5.60
CA VAL A 231 20.47 -7.84 -5.14
C VAL A 231 20.91 -8.60 -3.89
N PRO A 232 22.12 -9.19 -3.86
CA PRO A 232 22.62 -9.88 -2.67
C PRO A 232 22.62 -8.94 -1.45
N TYR A 233 22.25 -9.47 -0.29
CA TYR A 233 22.25 -8.73 0.97
C TYR A 233 21.37 -7.46 0.97
N ASN A 234 20.29 -7.46 0.20
CA ASN A 234 19.39 -6.31 0.04
C ASN A 234 18.78 -5.79 1.36
N ILE A 235 18.61 -6.65 2.37
CA ILE A 235 18.05 -6.29 3.68
C ILE A 235 19.17 -6.37 4.73
N SER A 236 19.39 -5.27 5.47
CA SER A 236 20.40 -5.22 6.52
C SER A 236 20.12 -6.22 7.67
N SER A 237 21.16 -6.67 8.39
CA SER A 237 21.03 -7.54 9.57
C SER A 237 20.08 -6.95 10.61
N LEU A 238 20.19 -5.63 10.85
CA LEU A 238 19.31 -4.91 11.77
C LEU A 238 17.85 -5.01 11.36
N THR A 239 17.56 -4.76 10.09
CA THR A 239 16.19 -4.81 9.54
C THR A 239 15.62 -6.23 9.55
N GLN A 240 16.43 -7.25 9.20
CA GLN A 240 16.00 -8.65 9.27
C GLN A 240 15.63 -9.03 10.70
N ARG A 241 16.51 -8.74 11.67
CA ARG A 241 16.28 -9.06 13.09
C ARG A 241 15.07 -8.33 13.65
N ALA A 242 14.94 -7.03 13.34
CA ALA A 242 13.81 -6.22 13.76
C ALA A 242 12.49 -6.75 13.18
N GLY A 243 12.46 -7.17 11.92
CA GLY A 243 11.31 -7.80 11.30
C GLY A 243 10.87 -9.09 11.97
N VAL A 244 11.82 -9.96 12.34
CA VAL A 244 11.54 -11.19 13.09
C VAL A 244 10.87 -10.89 14.43
N ILE A 245 11.40 -9.90 15.17
CA ILE A 245 10.84 -9.50 16.48
C ILE A 245 9.41 -8.98 16.30
N VAL A 246 9.18 -8.01 15.40
CA VAL A 246 7.85 -7.45 15.16
C VAL A 246 6.84 -8.53 14.75
N LEU A 247 7.23 -9.49 13.92
CA LEU A 247 6.35 -10.58 13.47
C LEU A 247 6.00 -11.58 14.57
N ARG A 248 6.80 -11.71 15.62
CA ARG A 248 6.45 -12.51 16.82
C ARG A 248 5.27 -11.89 17.58
N HIS A 249 5.13 -10.58 17.52
CA HIS A 249 4.04 -9.83 18.13
C HIS A 249 2.85 -9.58 17.17
N ALA A 250 2.66 -10.41 16.15
CA ALA A 250 1.64 -10.20 15.10
C ALA A 250 0.22 -10.00 15.67
N ALA A 251 -0.12 -10.65 16.77
CA ALA A 251 -1.43 -10.53 17.42
C ALA A 251 -1.73 -9.11 17.94
N GLU A 252 -0.70 -8.33 18.37
CA GLU A 252 -0.90 -6.94 18.77
C GLU A 252 -1.37 -6.07 17.58
N TYR A 253 -0.88 -6.40 16.39
CA TYR A 253 -1.21 -5.66 15.17
C TYR A 253 -2.58 -6.03 14.60
N GLU A 254 -3.06 -7.25 14.84
CA GLU A 254 -4.45 -7.63 14.50
C GLU A 254 -5.45 -6.75 15.25
N LEU A 255 -5.26 -6.56 16.56
CA LEU A 255 -6.08 -5.66 17.38
C LEU A 255 -5.98 -4.19 16.91
N LEU A 256 -4.78 -3.75 16.56
CA LEU A 256 -4.55 -2.40 16.06
C LEU A 256 -5.24 -2.18 14.69
N VAL A 257 -5.24 -3.18 13.82
CA VAL A 257 -5.96 -3.13 12.54
C VAL A 257 -7.46 -2.97 12.78
N GLU A 258 -8.05 -3.71 13.73
CA GLU A 258 -9.46 -3.57 14.11
C GLU A 258 -9.77 -2.16 14.63
N GLU A 259 -8.90 -1.60 15.48
CA GLU A 259 -9.04 -0.22 15.98
C GLU A 259 -9.01 0.81 14.84
N ILE A 260 -8.08 0.66 13.90
CA ILE A 260 -7.98 1.52 12.72
C ILE A 260 -9.21 1.39 11.82
N GLN A 261 -9.72 0.17 11.62
CA GLN A 261 -10.95 -0.06 10.84
C GLN A 261 -12.16 0.62 11.49
N LEU A 262 -12.32 0.51 12.81
CA LEU A 262 -13.38 1.22 13.56
C LEU A 262 -13.24 2.75 13.42
N GLY A 263 -12.02 3.28 13.55
CA GLY A 263 -11.73 4.70 13.35
C GLY A 263 -12.06 5.18 11.93
N ARG A 264 -11.72 4.38 10.93
CA ARG A 264 -12.07 4.62 9.52
C ARG A 264 -13.58 4.69 9.32
N ASP A 265 -14.31 3.70 9.84
CA ASP A 265 -15.76 3.58 9.66
C ASP A 265 -16.49 4.73 10.37
N MET A 266 -15.98 5.18 11.52
CA MET A 266 -16.46 6.37 12.19
C MET A 266 -16.21 7.64 11.37
N LEU A 267 -14.97 7.83 10.85
CA LEU A 267 -14.61 8.95 9.98
C LEU A 267 -15.40 8.95 8.67
N PHE A 268 -15.83 7.80 8.17
CA PHE A 268 -16.66 7.69 6.98
C PHE A 268 -18.13 8.00 7.25
N SER A 269 -18.67 7.51 8.38
CA SER A 269 -20.11 7.58 8.67
C SER A 269 -20.59 8.96 9.06
N LEU A 270 -19.83 9.68 9.89
CA LEU A 270 -20.22 10.99 10.41
C LEU A 270 -20.25 12.10 9.34
N PRO A 271 -19.26 12.20 8.44
CA PRO A 271 -19.25 13.19 7.37
C PRO A 271 -20.27 13.00 6.24
N GLN A 272 -21.01 11.89 6.17
CA GLN A 272 -22.01 11.68 5.11
C GLN A 272 -23.12 12.75 5.08
N GLN A 273 -23.24 13.56 6.11
CA GLN A 273 -24.18 14.69 6.18
C GLN A 273 -23.55 16.01 5.72
N LEU A 274 -22.24 16.04 5.44
CA LEU A 274 -21.57 17.25 4.96
C LEU A 274 -21.98 17.55 3.51
N LYS A 275 -22.17 18.83 3.21
CA LYS A 275 -22.63 19.29 1.89
C LYS A 275 -21.46 19.59 0.94
N ASN A 276 -20.30 19.95 1.50
CA ASN A 276 -19.16 20.46 0.75
C ASN A 276 -17.99 19.45 0.67
N VAL A 277 -18.14 18.30 1.29
CA VAL A 277 -17.14 17.21 1.29
C VAL A 277 -17.83 15.89 1.02
N THR A 278 -17.31 15.14 0.08
CA THR A 278 -17.73 13.77 -0.21
C THR A 278 -16.60 12.82 0.12
N PHE A 279 -16.88 11.78 0.92
CA PHE A 279 -15.97 10.66 1.16
C PHE A 279 -16.49 9.40 0.49
N TYR A 280 -15.56 8.56 0.04
CA TYR A 280 -15.86 7.27 -0.57
C TYR A 280 -15.55 6.11 0.39
N PRO A 281 -16.28 4.97 0.27
CA PRO A 281 -15.99 3.77 1.06
C PRO A 281 -14.55 3.31 0.87
N SER A 282 -13.92 2.85 1.94
CA SER A 282 -12.53 2.39 1.90
C SER A 282 -12.34 1.08 2.64
N GLN A 283 -11.44 0.22 2.15
CA GLN A 283 -10.92 -0.94 2.86
C GLN A 283 -9.42 -0.81 3.16
N ALA A 284 -8.91 0.43 3.26
CA ALA A 284 -7.55 0.74 3.67
C ALA A 284 -7.54 1.49 5.02
N ASN A 285 -6.38 1.97 5.45
CA ASN A 285 -6.23 2.81 6.65
C ASN A 285 -6.38 4.32 6.36
N TYR A 286 -7.16 4.68 5.37
CA TYR A 286 -7.43 6.07 4.98
C TYR A 286 -8.79 6.20 4.32
N LEU A 287 -9.25 7.45 4.20
CA LEU A 287 -10.39 7.84 3.39
C LEU A 287 -9.95 8.74 2.24
N TYR A 288 -10.48 8.47 1.06
CA TYR A 288 -10.39 9.34 -0.09
C TYR A 288 -11.61 10.25 -0.14
N GLY A 289 -11.39 11.52 -0.39
CA GLY A 289 -12.47 12.50 -0.41
C GLY A 289 -12.29 13.54 -1.51
N ARG A 290 -13.37 14.27 -1.78
CA ARG A 290 -13.42 15.38 -2.76
C ARG A 290 -14.16 16.57 -2.17
N SER A 291 -13.74 17.77 -2.58
CA SER A 291 -14.40 19.03 -2.23
C SER A 291 -14.11 20.08 -3.28
N SER A 292 -15.14 20.78 -3.73
CA SER A 292 -14.97 21.97 -4.57
C SER A 292 -14.25 23.12 -3.84
N TYR A 293 -14.24 23.09 -2.51
CA TYR A 293 -13.57 24.03 -1.61
C TYR A 293 -12.32 23.41 -0.96
N LYS A 294 -11.63 22.54 -1.70
CA LYS A 294 -10.47 21.79 -1.15
C LYS A 294 -9.40 22.71 -0.57
N GLN A 295 -9.11 23.87 -1.20
CA GLN A 295 -8.06 24.76 -0.73
C GLN A 295 -8.38 25.35 0.65
N GLU A 296 -9.64 25.70 0.87
CA GLU A 296 -10.17 26.19 2.14
C GLU A 296 -10.14 25.08 3.20
N LEU A 297 -10.47 23.85 2.82
CA LEU A 297 -10.37 22.67 3.68
C LEU A 297 -8.93 22.42 4.12
N LEU A 298 -7.97 22.45 3.18
CA LEU A 298 -6.55 22.29 3.49
C LEU A 298 -6.06 23.36 4.49
N LYS A 299 -6.46 24.62 4.30
CA LYS A 299 -6.14 25.70 5.23
C LYS A 299 -6.78 25.50 6.61
N ALA A 300 -8.01 25.00 6.65
CA ALA A 300 -8.69 24.69 7.92
C ALA A 300 -7.98 23.58 8.68
N MET A 301 -7.55 22.51 8.00
CA MET A 301 -6.75 21.44 8.57
C MET A 301 -5.37 21.94 9.06
N GLU A 302 -4.67 22.72 8.23
CA GLU A 302 -3.35 23.28 8.56
C GLU A 302 -3.39 24.21 9.77
N LYS A 303 -4.46 24.97 9.97
CA LYS A 303 -4.67 25.83 11.14
C LYS A 303 -4.66 25.05 12.45
N GLU A 304 -5.17 23.81 12.43
CA GLU A 304 -5.17 22.89 13.57
C GLU A 304 -3.93 21.97 13.58
N GLY A 305 -2.91 22.29 12.76
CA GLY A 305 -1.66 21.52 12.68
C GLY A 305 -1.79 20.16 11.97
N ILE A 306 -2.92 19.91 11.28
CA ILE A 306 -3.20 18.65 10.59
C ILE A 306 -2.69 18.72 9.14
N VAL A 307 -1.90 17.74 8.73
CA VAL A 307 -1.43 17.59 7.35
C VAL A 307 -2.11 16.39 6.72
N ILE A 308 -2.89 16.62 5.66
CA ILE A 308 -3.53 15.59 4.85
C ILE A 308 -2.92 15.53 3.45
N ARG A 309 -3.18 14.47 2.70
CA ARG A 309 -2.65 14.34 1.33
C ARG A 309 -3.47 15.18 0.36
N ASN A 310 -2.80 16.15 -0.26
CA ASN A 310 -3.33 16.96 -1.35
C ASN A 310 -2.96 16.31 -2.70
N TYR A 311 -3.90 16.29 -3.65
CA TYR A 311 -3.65 15.97 -5.05
C TYR A 311 -3.76 17.27 -5.86
N GLU A 312 -2.62 17.82 -6.26
CA GLU A 312 -2.56 19.10 -6.97
C GLU A 312 -3.31 19.03 -8.30
N GLY A 313 -3.97 20.13 -8.68
CA GLY A 313 -4.78 20.22 -9.90
C GLY A 313 -6.08 19.40 -9.88
N LYS A 314 -6.38 18.69 -8.79
CA LYS A 314 -7.63 17.93 -8.59
C LYS A 314 -8.39 18.48 -7.40
N ASP A 315 -9.68 18.20 -7.31
CA ASP A 315 -10.53 18.52 -6.16
C ASP A 315 -10.46 17.49 -5.04
N SER A 316 -9.62 16.48 -5.19
CA SER A 316 -9.50 15.34 -4.30
C SER A 316 -8.37 15.46 -3.27
N PHE A 317 -8.55 14.77 -2.16
CA PHE A 317 -7.59 14.63 -1.07
C PHE A 317 -7.70 13.25 -0.42
N ARG A 318 -6.76 12.91 0.47
CA ARG A 318 -6.81 11.66 1.23
C ARG A 318 -6.41 11.93 2.69
N ILE A 319 -7.17 11.36 3.62
CA ILE A 319 -6.92 11.48 5.06
C ILE A 319 -6.59 10.10 5.61
N THR A 320 -5.41 9.96 6.20
CA THR A 320 -5.03 8.75 6.94
C THR A 320 -5.85 8.65 8.23
N VAL A 321 -6.25 7.46 8.63
CA VAL A 321 -6.89 7.23 9.93
C VAL A 321 -5.83 7.35 11.02
N GLY A 322 -5.99 8.35 11.87
CA GLY A 322 -5.14 8.60 13.02
C GLY A 322 -5.61 7.88 14.29
N SER A 323 -5.06 8.26 15.43
CA SER A 323 -5.56 7.87 16.74
C SER A 323 -7.01 8.35 16.97
N PRO A 324 -7.75 7.80 17.92
CA PRO A 324 -9.09 8.29 18.26
C PRO A 324 -9.14 9.81 18.53
N ALA A 325 -8.12 10.35 19.20
CA ALA A 325 -8.02 11.78 19.48
C ALA A 325 -7.79 12.61 18.20
N GLU A 326 -6.88 12.18 17.32
CA GLU A 326 -6.62 12.83 16.04
C GLU A 326 -7.86 12.79 15.12
N ASN A 327 -8.53 11.65 15.07
CA ASN A 327 -9.77 11.48 14.30
C ASN A 327 -10.89 12.41 14.81
N ALA A 328 -11.00 12.62 16.13
CA ALA A 328 -11.97 13.56 16.71
C ALA A 328 -11.67 15.02 16.30
N ILE A 329 -10.40 15.42 16.24
CA ILE A 329 -10.00 16.74 15.76
C ILE A 329 -10.35 16.89 14.27
N VAL A 330 -10.03 15.90 13.45
CA VAL A 330 -10.40 15.89 12.01
C VAL A 330 -11.89 16.08 11.81
N LEU A 331 -12.72 15.35 12.57
CA LEU A 331 -14.19 15.47 12.50
C LEU A 331 -14.66 16.86 12.89
N SER A 332 -14.10 17.45 13.95
CA SER A 332 -14.43 18.81 14.37
C SER A 332 -14.12 19.84 13.28
N VAL A 333 -12.94 19.73 12.66
CA VAL A 333 -12.53 20.61 11.55
C VAL A 333 -13.47 20.47 10.35
N LEU A 334 -13.80 19.24 9.95
CA LEU A 334 -14.72 18.98 8.84
C LEU A 334 -16.10 19.60 9.09
N GLN A 335 -16.65 19.44 10.30
CA GLN A 335 -17.96 20.01 10.66
C GLN A 335 -17.96 21.53 10.70
N GLU A 336 -16.89 22.14 11.24
CA GLU A 336 -16.75 23.59 11.27
C GLU A 336 -16.57 24.18 9.87
N PHE A 337 -15.75 23.52 9.03
CA PHE A 337 -15.55 23.88 7.65
C PHE A 337 -16.85 23.86 6.86
N ASP A 338 -17.64 22.80 6.96
CA ASP A 338 -18.89 22.65 6.21
C ASP A 338 -19.92 23.73 6.59
N ARG A 339 -20.00 24.06 7.88
CA ARG A 339 -20.88 25.15 8.35
C ARG A 339 -20.50 26.52 7.79
N LYS A 340 -19.20 26.81 7.66
CA LYS A 340 -18.69 28.07 7.14
C LYS A 340 -18.83 28.18 5.61
N ALA A 341 -18.60 27.10 4.88
CA ALA A 341 -18.71 27.09 3.44
C ALA A 341 -20.16 27.28 2.93
N VAL A 342 -21.17 27.00 3.77
CA VAL A 342 -22.60 27.25 3.46
C VAL A 342 -23.00 28.71 3.72
N ALA A 343 -22.19 29.49 4.42
CA ALA A 343 -22.49 30.88 4.79
C ALA A 343 -21.95 31.93 3.78
N VAL A 344 -21.29 31.49 2.71
CA VAL A 344 -20.81 32.30 1.60
C VAL A 344 -21.64 32.01 0.34
#